data_93aaae8a7c194e677faa2e3269102b2c
#
_entry.id   93aaae8a7c194e677faa2e3269102b2c
#
_cell.length_a   1.000
_cell.length_b   1.000
_cell.length_c   1.000
_cell.angle_alpha   90.00
_cell.angle_beta   90.00
_cell.angle_gamma   90.00
#
_symmetry.space_group_name_H-M   'P 1'
#
loop_
_entity.id
_entity.type
_entity.pdbx_description
1 polymer ?
#
loop_
_entity_poly.entity_id
_entity_poly.type
_entity_poly.pdbx_seq_one_letter_code
_entity_poly.pdbx_strand_id
1 'polypeptide(L)'
;MAFEGPQIAIPGLTASADLSAKQYYFVKMSGEKTVTVCAGVTDKPIGVLQNNPVSGGAATVCAIGVTKVSGDADLGYGDSIGTSADGQAAAYTVTDTTKYIVGNVIAGNGAAGGLITAFVNCPGARVLA
;
A
#
# COMPACT_ATOMS: atom_id res chain seq x y z
N MET A 1 7.44 -2.13 -16.71
CA MET A 1 7.20 -3.42 -15.99
C MET A 1 7.45 -3.23 -14.51
N ALA A 2 6.51 -3.67 -13.69
CA ALA A 2 6.66 -3.55 -12.24
C ALA A 2 7.69 -4.55 -11.71
N PHE A 3 8.44 -4.14 -10.68
CA PHE A 3 9.48 -4.97 -10.07
C PHE A 3 9.51 -4.72 -8.58
N GLU A 4 10.25 -5.57 -7.87
CA GLU A 4 10.46 -5.45 -6.42
C GLU A 4 11.95 -5.38 -6.13
N GLY A 5 12.28 -4.82 -4.97
CA GLY A 5 13.64 -4.71 -4.50
C GLY A 5 13.73 -5.04 -3.01
N PRO A 6 14.79 -4.56 -2.32
CA PRO A 6 14.92 -4.80 -0.89
C PRO A 6 13.71 -4.28 -0.10
N GLN A 7 13.27 -5.06 0.89
CA GLN A 7 12.10 -4.73 1.69
C GLN A 7 12.37 -5.03 3.16
N ILE A 8 11.74 -4.22 4.02
CA ILE A 8 11.64 -4.51 5.45
C ILE A 8 10.21 -4.95 5.70
N ALA A 9 10.03 -6.23 6.00
CA ALA A 9 8.73 -6.81 6.26
C ALA A 9 8.44 -6.85 7.75
N ILE A 10 7.15 -6.75 8.11
CA ILE A 10 6.72 -6.85 9.50
C ILE A 10 6.38 -8.31 9.79
N PRO A 11 7.04 -8.94 10.76
CA PRO A 11 6.75 -10.34 11.09
C PRO A 11 5.52 -10.49 11.99
N GLY A 12 4.89 -11.65 11.94
CA GLY A 12 3.87 -12.05 12.91
C GLY A 12 2.49 -11.46 12.70
N LEU A 13 2.20 -10.90 11.53
CA LEU A 13 0.87 -10.37 11.23
C LEU A 13 -0.02 -11.45 10.64
N THR A 14 -1.32 -11.36 10.92
CA THR A 14 -2.35 -12.21 10.32
C THR A 14 -3.45 -11.37 9.69
N ALA A 15 -4.14 -11.93 8.71
CA ALA A 15 -5.25 -11.26 8.06
C ALA A 15 -6.52 -11.40 8.90
N SER A 16 -7.20 -10.29 9.18
CA SER A 16 -8.47 -10.32 9.91
C SER A 16 -9.69 -10.56 9.02
N ALA A 17 -9.48 -10.60 7.70
CA ALA A 17 -10.50 -10.86 6.71
C ALA A 17 -9.86 -11.64 5.56
N ASP A 18 -10.66 -12.11 4.62
CA ASP A 18 -10.16 -12.77 3.41
C ASP A 18 -9.50 -11.72 2.49
N LEU A 19 -8.18 -11.76 2.40
CA LEU A 19 -7.38 -10.87 1.56
C LEU A 19 -6.80 -11.58 0.34
N SER A 20 -7.41 -12.69 -0.08
CA SER A 20 -6.90 -13.50 -1.19
C SER A 20 -6.90 -12.76 -2.53
N ALA A 21 -7.71 -11.71 -2.67
CA ALA A 21 -7.75 -10.87 -3.88
C ALA A 21 -7.05 -9.51 -3.69
N LYS A 22 -6.30 -9.34 -2.60
CA LYS A 22 -5.75 -8.04 -2.19
C LYS A 22 -4.23 -8.01 -2.17
N GLN A 23 -3.56 -8.94 -2.83
CA GLN A 23 -2.10 -8.88 -2.97
C GLN A 23 -1.69 -7.57 -3.61
N TYR A 24 -0.66 -6.91 -3.04
CA TYR A 24 -0.14 -5.61 -3.46
C TYR A 24 -1.09 -4.43 -3.20
N TYR A 25 -2.05 -4.61 -2.30
CA TYR A 25 -2.88 -3.52 -1.79
C TYR A 25 -2.27 -2.97 -0.51
N PHE A 26 -2.58 -1.73 -0.19
CA PHE A 26 -2.26 -1.17 1.12
C PHE A 26 -3.13 -1.79 2.18
N VAL A 27 -2.51 -2.15 3.30
CA VAL A 27 -3.21 -2.70 4.47
C VAL A 27 -2.94 -1.83 5.69
N LYS A 28 -3.87 -1.89 6.64
CA LYS A 28 -3.80 -1.17 7.91
C LYS A 28 -3.95 -2.16 9.06
N MET A 29 -3.54 -1.74 10.26
CA MET A 29 -3.79 -2.51 11.45
C MET A 29 -5.29 -2.50 11.74
N SER A 30 -5.86 -3.70 11.94
CA SER A 30 -7.27 -3.89 12.30
C SER A 30 -7.45 -4.36 13.73
N GLY A 31 -6.36 -4.73 14.37
CA GLY A 31 -6.32 -5.18 15.75
C GLY A 31 -4.88 -5.49 16.11
N GLU A 32 -4.67 -6.06 17.29
CA GLU A 32 -3.32 -6.44 17.71
C GLU A 32 -2.81 -7.57 16.82
N LYS A 33 -1.71 -7.33 16.11
CA LYS A 33 -1.07 -8.26 15.16
C LYS A 33 -1.96 -8.70 14.01
N THR A 34 -3.02 -7.95 13.71
CA THR A 34 -3.90 -8.26 12.58
C THR A 34 -3.99 -7.09 11.62
N VAL A 35 -4.18 -7.40 10.34
CA VAL A 35 -4.28 -6.39 9.28
C VAL A 35 -5.49 -6.67 8.41
N THR A 36 -6.00 -5.59 7.80
CA THR A 36 -7.01 -5.65 6.75
C THR A 36 -6.68 -4.63 5.68
N VAL A 37 -7.32 -4.74 4.52
CA VAL A 37 -7.12 -3.78 3.44
C VAL A 37 -7.60 -2.39 3.86
N CYS A 38 -6.88 -1.34 3.44
CA CYS A 38 -7.34 0.03 3.65
C CYS A 38 -8.65 0.25 2.91
N ALA A 39 -9.59 0.94 3.55
CA ALA A 39 -10.94 1.12 3.04
C ALA A 39 -11.35 2.58 2.96
N GLY A 40 -10.47 3.51 3.29
CA GLY A 40 -10.74 4.95 3.22
C GLY A 40 -9.51 5.73 2.87
N VAL A 41 -9.70 6.86 2.20
CA VAL A 41 -8.59 7.71 1.74
C VAL A 41 -7.82 8.35 2.90
N THR A 42 -8.41 8.39 4.10
CA THR A 42 -7.76 8.90 5.30
C THR A 42 -7.16 7.80 6.18
N ASP A 43 -7.27 6.54 5.77
CA ASP A 43 -6.63 5.44 6.49
C ASP A 43 -5.11 5.58 6.42
N LYS A 44 -4.44 5.16 7.50
CA LYS A 44 -2.98 5.15 7.56
C LYS A 44 -2.48 3.74 7.28
N PRO A 45 -1.87 3.49 6.11
CA PRO A 45 -1.34 2.16 5.81
C PRO A 45 -0.17 1.80 6.73
N ILE A 46 -0.11 0.53 7.13
CA ILE A 46 1.08 -0.01 7.80
C ILE A 46 2.07 -0.58 6.79
N GLY A 47 1.60 -0.93 5.62
CA GLY A 47 2.44 -1.46 4.56
C GLY A 47 1.64 -1.94 3.36
N VAL A 48 2.35 -2.62 2.45
CA VAL A 48 1.78 -3.20 1.24
C VAL A 48 1.78 -4.72 1.39
N LEU A 49 0.64 -5.34 1.19
CA LEU A 49 0.48 -6.79 1.31
C LEU A 49 1.25 -7.50 0.20
N GLN A 50 2.12 -8.43 0.58
CA GLN A 50 2.99 -9.13 -0.38
C GLN A 50 2.46 -10.49 -0.79
N ASN A 51 1.51 -11.04 -0.04
CA ASN A 51 0.89 -12.33 -0.33
C ASN A 51 -0.63 -12.18 -0.38
N ASN A 52 -1.34 -13.28 -0.42
CA ASN A 52 -2.80 -13.30 -0.60
C ASN A 52 -3.47 -14.20 0.44
N PRO A 53 -3.37 -13.87 1.75
CA PRO A 53 -3.87 -14.73 2.80
C PRO A 53 -5.40 -14.75 2.84
N VAL A 54 -5.96 -15.90 3.22
CA VAL A 54 -7.35 -16.00 3.65
C VAL A 54 -7.50 -15.48 5.08
N SER A 55 -8.72 -15.31 5.56
CA SER A 55 -8.96 -14.88 6.93
C SER A 55 -8.26 -15.80 7.93
N GLY A 56 -7.51 -15.21 8.85
CA GLY A 56 -6.70 -15.93 9.82
C GLY A 56 -5.34 -16.40 9.31
N GLY A 57 -5.07 -16.25 8.02
CA GLY A 57 -3.79 -16.64 7.43
C GLY A 57 -2.68 -15.64 7.72
N ALA A 58 -1.43 -16.10 7.62
CA ALA A 58 -0.27 -15.23 7.81
C ALA A 58 -0.18 -14.19 6.70
N ALA A 59 -0.03 -12.92 7.07
CA ALA A 59 0.12 -11.81 6.14
C ALA A 59 1.58 -11.36 6.11
N THR A 60 2.14 -11.27 4.91
CA THR A 60 3.47 -10.70 4.68
C THR A 60 3.29 -9.27 4.21
N VAL A 61 3.81 -8.31 4.97
CA VAL A 61 3.58 -6.89 4.73
C VAL A 61 4.92 -6.17 4.60
N CYS A 62 5.10 -5.48 3.47
CA CYS A 62 6.27 -4.63 3.26
C CYS A 62 5.98 -3.25 3.87
N ALA A 63 6.71 -2.89 4.92
CA ALA A 63 6.57 -1.58 5.56
C ALA A 63 7.45 -0.52 4.91
N ILE A 64 8.67 -0.89 4.54
CA ILE A 64 9.65 0.00 3.91
C ILE A 64 10.33 -0.79 2.80
N GLY A 65 10.45 -0.20 1.63
CA GLY A 65 11.22 -0.81 0.55
C GLY A 65 10.61 -0.61 -0.82
N VAL A 66 11.14 -1.34 -1.78
CA VAL A 66 10.70 -1.30 -3.18
C VAL A 66 9.75 -2.45 -3.42
N THR A 67 8.51 -2.15 -3.76
CA THR A 67 7.45 -3.15 -3.90
C THR A 67 6.54 -2.84 -5.08
N LYS A 68 5.86 -3.88 -5.55
CA LYS A 68 4.72 -3.71 -6.44
C LYS A 68 3.52 -3.22 -5.62
N VAL A 69 2.72 -2.34 -6.20
CA VAL A 69 1.47 -1.85 -5.60
C VAL A 69 0.43 -1.77 -6.69
N SER A 70 -0.79 -2.21 -6.38
CA SER A 70 -1.91 -2.06 -7.30
C SER A 70 -2.33 -0.60 -7.36
N GLY A 71 -2.42 -0.03 -8.54
CA GLY A 71 -2.78 1.37 -8.74
C GLY A 71 -4.26 1.56 -9.03
N ASP A 72 -4.84 2.59 -8.41
CA ASP A 72 -6.26 2.93 -8.59
C ASP A 72 -6.50 3.73 -9.87
N ALA A 73 -5.44 4.26 -10.45
CA ALA A 73 -5.49 5.09 -11.65
C ALA A 73 -4.21 4.87 -12.44
N ASP A 74 -4.07 5.57 -13.56
CA ASP A 74 -2.82 5.64 -14.32
C ASP A 74 -1.83 6.50 -13.54
N LEU A 75 -0.84 5.87 -12.93
CA LEU A 75 0.17 6.51 -12.09
C LEU A 75 1.50 6.56 -12.83
N GLY A 76 2.18 7.68 -12.73
CA GLY A 76 3.47 7.90 -13.37
C GLY A 76 4.62 8.00 -12.37
N TYR A 77 5.83 7.81 -12.87
CA TYR A 77 7.03 7.93 -12.03
C TYR A 77 7.07 9.32 -11.37
N GLY A 78 7.55 9.33 -10.13
CA GLY A 78 7.67 10.55 -9.33
C GLY A 78 6.41 10.94 -8.57
N ASP A 79 5.26 10.32 -8.87
CA ASP A 79 4.02 10.63 -8.14
C ASP A 79 4.16 10.26 -6.67
N SER A 80 3.65 11.11 -5.79
CA SER A 80 3.50 10.81 -4.37
C SER A 80 2.21 10.05 -4.18
N ILE A 81 2.25 8.95 -3.45
CA ILE A 81 1.11 8.05 -3.32
C ILE A 81 0.72 7.77 -1.88
N GLY A 82 -0.55 7.48 -1.70
CA GLY A 82 -1.14 6.93 -0.50
C GLY A 82 -2.25 5.98 -0.88
N THR A 83 -3.07 5.57 0.08
CA THR A 83 -4.16 4.65 -0.19
C THR A 83 -5.36 5.35 -0.79
N SER A 84 -6.00 4.71 -1.77
CA SER A 84 -7.33 5.08 -2.22
C SER A 84 -8.40 4.50 -1.27
N ALA A 85 -9.68 4.73 -1.60
CA ALA A 85 -10.78 4.22 -0.80
C ALA A 85 -10.89 2.68 -0.82
N ASP A 86 -10.22 2.01 -1.73
CA ASP A 86 -10.24 0.54 -1.84
C ASP A 86 -8.87 -0.12 -1.61
N GLY A 87 -7.91 0.63 -1.08
CA GLY A 87 -6.59 0.09 -0.73
C GLY A 87 -5.57 0.11 -1.86
N GLN A 88 -5.93 0.56 -3.04
CA GLN A 88 -4.99 0.72 -4.14
C GLN A 88 -4.25 2.04 -4.03
N ALA A 89 -3.12 2.17 -4.72
CA ALA A 89 -2.35 3.41 -4.70
C ALA A 89 -3.08 4.52 -5.45
N ALA A 90 -3.10 5.70 -4.86
CA ALA A 90 -3.63 6.91 -5.47
C ALA A 90 -2.61 8.03 -5.37
N ALA A 91 -2.55 8.90 -6.37
CA ALA A 91 -1.66 10.06 -6.36
C ALA A 91 -2.26 11.18 -5.53
N TYR A 92 -1.45 11.78 -4.67
CA TYR A 92 -1.86 12.89 -3.84
C TYR A 92 -0.90 14.06 -4.00
N THR A 93 -1.41 15.26 -3.80
CA THR A 93 -0.67 16.50 -3.98
C THR A 93 -0.65 17.31 -2.68
N VAL A 94 0.01 18.46 -2.72
CA VAL A 94 0.12 19.36 -1.56
C VAL A 94 -1.23 19.87 -1.07
N THR A 95 -2.30 19.74 -1.87
CA THR A 95 -3.65 20.13 -1.46
C THR A 95 -4.37 19.01 -0.68
N ASP A 96 -3.81 17.81 -0.63
CA ASP A 96 -4.41 16.66 0.06
C ASP A 96 -3.96 16.64 1.53
N THR A 97 -4.54 17.52 2.35
CA THR A 97 -4.05 17.77 3.71
C THR A 97 -4.54 16.77 4.76
N THR A 98 -5.42 15.85 4.39
CA THR A 98 -5.96 14.82 5.31
C THR A 98 -5.52 13.40 4.96
N LYS A 99 -4.71 13.24 3.92
CA LYS A 99 -4.33 11.94 3.41
C LYS A 99 -2.86 11.66 3.70
N TYR A 100 -2.54 10.39 3.96
CA TYR A 100 -1.17 10.00 4.27
C TYR A 100 -0.39 9.71 3.00
N ILE A 101 0.74 10.38 2.82
CA ILE A 101 1.71 10.08 1.77
C ILE A 101 2.67 9.04 2.32
N VAL A 102 2.76 7.89 1.68
CA VAL A 102 3.56 6.77 2.16
C VAL A 102 4.67 6.37 1.19
N GLY A 103 4.69 6.93 0.00
CA GLY A 103 5.73 6.56 -0.96
C GLY A 103 5.69 7.35 -2.24
N ASN A 104 6.59 6.95 -3.15
CA ASN A 104 6.72 7.55 -4.48
C ASN A 104 6.76 6.46 -5.53
N VAL A 105 6.18 6.74 -6.69
CA VAL A 105 6.20 5.82 -7.82
C VAL A 105 7.57 5.87 -8.50
N ILE A 106 8.16 4.70 -8.73
CA ILE A 106 9.41 4.55 -9.48
C ILE A 106 9.10 4.19 -10.93
N ALA A 107 8.14 3.31 -11.14
CA ALA A 107 7.71 2.90 -12.48
C ALA A 107 6.19 2.83 -12.53
N GLY A 108 5.61 3.48 -13.51
CA GLY A 108 4.16 3.59 -13.65
C GLY A 108 3.52 2.33 -14.22
N ASN A 109 2.19 2.30 -14.18
CA ASN A 109 1.39 1.15 -14.62
C ASN A 109 0.74 1.33 -16.01
N GLY A 110 0.64 2.55 -16.48
CA GLY A 110 0.02 2.85 -17.79
C GLY A 110 -1.50 2.75 -17.80
N ALA A 111 -2.14 2.22 -16.78
CA ALA A 111 -3.60 2.09 -16.71
C ALA A 111 -4.06 1.79 -15.29
N ALA A 112 -5.30 2.17 -14.98
CA ALA A 112 -5.92 1.86 -13.69
C ALA A 112 -5.98 0.33 -13.48
N GLY A 113 -5.73 -0.10 -12.24
CA GLY A 113 -5.71 -1.51 -11.87
C GLY A 113 -4.38 -2.22 -12.12
N GLY A 114 -3.48 -1.63 -12.91
CA GLY A 114 -2.16 -2.21 -13.15
C GLY A 114 -1.22 -2.02 -11.98
N LEU A 115 -0.17 -2.85 -11.93
CA LEU A 115 0.84 -2.77 -10.88
C LEU A 115 1.85 -1.68 -11.20
N ILE A 116 2.15 -0.85 -10.21
CA ILE A 116 3.27 0.07 -10.23
C ILE A 116 4.43 -0.50 -9.42
N THR A 117 5.61 0.08 -9.57
CA THR A 117 6.71 -0.09 -8.64
C THR A 117 6.86 1.18 -7.83
N ALA A 118 6.90 1.05 -6.52
CA ALA A 118 7.01 2.19 -5.62
C ALA A 118 8.03 1.93 -4.51
N PHE A 119 8.68 3.00 -4.09
CA PHE A 119 9.41 2.99 -2.82
C PHE A 119 8.44 3.47 -1.75
N VAL A 120 8.17 2.60 -0.78
CA VAL A 120 7.24 2.93 0.31
C VAL A 120 7.96 3.05 1.63
N ASN A 121 7.45 3.93 2.48
CA ASN A 121 7.90 4.11 3.86
C ASN A 121 6.65 4.39 4.70
N CYS A 122 5.90 3.35 5.00
CA CYS A 122 4.63 3.49 5.71
C CYS A 122 4.81 3.97 7.15
N PRO A 123 5.84 3.53 7.92
CA PRO A 123 6.09 4.12 9.24
C PRO A 123 6.40 5.61 9.20
N GLY A 124 6.96 6.08 8.09
CA GLY A 124 7.23 7.50 7.88
C GLY A 124 6.11 8.25 7.18
N ALA A 125 4.90 7.70 7.16
CA ALA A 125 3.74 8.34 6.53
C ALA A 125 3.52 9.74 7.11
N ARG A 126 3.18 10.66 6.22
CA ARG A 126 2.95 12.06 6.61
C ARG A 126 1.67 12.57 6.00
N VAL A 127 1.06 13.52 6.71
CA VAL A 127 -0.07 14.29 6.20
C VAL A 127 0.48 15.64 5.76
N LEU A 128 0.14 16.06 4.56
CA LEU A 128 0.53 17.37 4.06
C LEU A 128 -0.34 18.44 4.72
N ALA A 129 0.27 19.52 5.15
CA ALA A 129 -0.42 20.61 5.83
C ALA A 129 -0.60 21.82 4.89
#